data_6101cee93f680b39f037155512fef48c
#
_entry.id   6101cee93f680b39f037155512fef48c
#
_cell.length_a   1.000
_cell.length_b   1.000
_cell.length_c   1.000
_cell.angle_alpha   90.00
_cell.angle_beta   90.00
_cell.angle_gamma   90.00
#
_symmetry.space_group_name_H-M   'P 1'
#
loop_
_entity.id
_entity.type
_entity.pdbx_description
1 polymer ?
#
loop_
_entity_poly.entity_id
_entity_poly.type
_entity_poly.pdbx_seq_one_letter_code
_entity_poly.pdbx_strand_id
1 'polypeptide(L)' 'MRILIVEDEPTLGNQLKTTLEQTGYAVDLSVDGEDGHFLGSTEEYDAVILDLGLPEIDG' A
#
# COMPACT_ATOMS: atom_id res chain seq x y z
N MET A 1 -14.24 4.29 0.50
CA MET A 1 -13.42 3.14 0.10
C MET A 1 -12.16 3.12 0.94
N ARG A 2 -11.78 1.96 1.39
CA ARG A 2 -10.61 1.82 2.23
C ARG A 2 -9.55 1.03 1.49
N ILE A 3 -8.35 1.56 1.44
CA ILE A 3 -7.28 1.00 0.62
C ILE A 3 -6.05 0.76 1.48
N LEU A 4 -5.43 -0.38 1.29
CA LEU A 4 -4.14 -0.66 1.90
C LEU A 4 -3.08 -0.61 0.82
N ILE A 5 -2.01 0.12 1.08
CA ILE A 5 -0.87 0.16 0.18
C ILE A 5 0.28 -0.51 0.89
N VAL A 6 0.89 -1.48 0.23
CA VAL A 6 2.10 -2.13 0.75
C VAL A 6 3.22 -1.76 -0.20
N GLU A 7 4.13 -0.91 0.27
CA GLU A 7 5.19 -0.37 -0.56
C GLU A 7 6.43 -0.23 0.30
N ASP A 8 7.53 -0.86 -0.09
CA ASP A 8 8.72 -0.86 0.74
C ASP A 8 9.55 0.41 0.56
N GLU A 9 9.21 1.28 -0.36
CA GLU A 9 9.87 2.55 -0.52
C GLU A 9 8.98 3.63 0.11
N PRO A 10 9.34 4.15 1.28
CA PRO A 10 8.42 5.03 2.00
C PRO A 10 8.04 6.29 1.25
N THR A 11 8.96 6.86 0.50
CA THR A 11 8.65 8.09 -0.22
C THR A 11 7.57 7.83 -1.27
N LEU A 12 7.74 6.77 -2.03
CA LEU A 12 6.76 6.44 -3.05
C LEU A 12 5.44 6.05 -2.42
N GLY A 13 5.49 5.28 -1.33
CA GLY A 13 4.28 4.90 -0.64
C GLY A 13 3.52 6.09 -0.14
N ASN A 14 4.21 7.07 0.41
CA ASN A 14 3.56 8.28 0.91
C ASN A 14 2.96 9.09 -0.23
N GLN A 15 3.60 9.12 -1.38
CA GLN A 15 3.05 9.81 -2.53
C GLN A 15 1.75 9.16 -2.99
N LEU A 16 1.72 7.85 -3.03
CA LEU A 16 0.51 7.13 -3.42
C LEU A 16 -0.59 7.36 -2.39
N LYS A 17 -0.24 7.29 -1.13
CA LYS A 17 -1.21 7.51 -0.07
C LYS A 17 -1.82 8.89 -0.17
N THR A 18 -0.99 9.90 -0.32
CA THR A 18 -1.47 11.28 -0.41
C THR A 18 -2.40 11.44 -1.62
N THR A 19 -2.00 10.90 -2.76
CA THR A 19 -2.80 11.02 -3.97
C THR A 19 -4.17 10.38 -3.79
N LEU A 20 -4.21 9.20 -3.19
CA LEU A 20 -5.48 8.52 -3.02
C LEU A 20 -6.34 9.19 -1.96
N GLU A 21 -5.72 9.72 -0.92
CA GLU A 21 -6.48 10.44 0.10
C GLU A 21 -7.11 11.70 -0.46
N GLN A 22 -6.44 12.35 -1.40
CA GLN A 22 -7.00 13.53 -2.04
C GLN A 22 -8.23 13.19 -2.86
N THR A 23 -8.33 11.95 -3.31
CA THR A 23 -9.51 11.51 -4.02
C THR A 23 -10.66 11.19 -3.07
N GLY A 24 -10.39 11.08 -1.79
CA GLY A 24 -11.44 10.83 -0.81
C GLY A 24 -11.40 9.44 -0.21
N TYR A 25 -10.36 8.67 -0.47
CA TYR A 25 -10.27 7.33 0.07
C TYR A 25 -9.58 7.34 1.43
N ALA A 26 -9.92 6.36 2.25
CA ALA A 26 -9.19 6.12 3.49
C ALA A 26 -8.05 5.18 3.15
N VAL A 27 -6.82 5.57 3.43
CA VAL A 27 -5.66 4.82 2.97
C VAL A 27 -4.74 4.51 4.13
N ASP A 28 -4.33 3.25 4.24
CA ASP A 28 -3.31 2.84 5.18
C ASP A 28 -2.07 2.45 4.39
N LEU A 29 -0.91 2.73 4.93
CA LEU A 29 0.35 2.41 4.26
C LEU A 29 1.16 1.47 5.13
N SER A 30 1.64 0.41 4.54
CA SER A 30 2.56 -0.50 5.19
C SER A 30 3.82 -0.57 4.35
N VAL A 31 4.98 -0.53 4.99
CA VAL A 31 6.25 -0.63 4.27
C VAL A 31 6.84 -2.02 4.38
N ASP A 32 6.12 -2.95 4.97
CA ASP A 32 6.64 -4.27 5.22
C ASP A 32 5.61 -5.27 4.73
N GLY A 33 6.00 -6.20 3.90
CA GLY A 33 5.09 -7.17 3.34
C GLY A 33 4.40 -8.01 4.41
N GLU A 34 5.11 -8.35 5.48
CA GLU A 34 4.49 -9.11 6.55
C GLU A 34 3.46 -8.30 7.28
N ASP A 35 3.77 -7.05 7.55
CA ASP A 35 2.83 -6.16 8.20
C ASP A 35 1.63 -5.91 7.31
N GLY A 36 1.85 -5.76 6.03
CA GLY A 36 0.77 -5.58 5.09
C GLY A 36 -0.14 -6.79 5.04
N HIS A 37 0.44 -7.98 5.10
CA HIS A 37 -0.34 -9.20 5.11
C HIS A 37 -1.18 -9.27 6.39
N PHE A 38 -0.59 -8.92 7.51
CA PHE A 38 -1.30 -8.93 8.78
C PHE A 38 -2.47 -7.94 8.75
N LEU A 39 -2.23 -6.74 8.29
CA LEU A 39 -3.28 -5.74 8.21
C LEU A 39 -4.39 -6.19 7.26
N GLY A 40 -4.01 -6.74 6.12
CA GLY A 40 -4.99 -7.23 5.18
C GLY A 40 -5.83 -8.36 5.72
N SER A 41 -5.29 -9.12 6.68
CA SER A 41 -6.03 -10.22 7.27
C SER A 41 -6.95 -9.77 8.37
N THR A 42 -6.62 -8.68 9.06
CA THR A 42 -7.38 -8.26 10.23
C THR A 42 -8.31 -7.10 9.96
N GLU A 43 -8.06 -6.33 8.89
CA GLU A 43 -8.90 -5.19 8.57
C GLU A 43 -9.61 -5.45 7.28
N GLU A 44 -10.73 -4.79 7.08
CA GLU A 44 -11.46 -4.95 5.84
C GLU A 44 -11.05 -3.85 4.90
N TYR A 45 -10.43 -4.19 3.80
CA TYR A 45 -10.05 -3.22 2.79
C TYR A 45 -10.81 -3.50 1.51
N ASP A 46 -11.17 -2.46 0.81
CA ASP A 46 -11.83 -2.60 -0.49
C ASP A 46 -10.81 -2.92 -1.57
N ALA A 47 -9.60 -2.47 -1.40
CA ALA A 47 -8.54 -2.76 -2.36
C ALA A 47 -7.20 -2.81 -1.64
N VAL A 48 -6.28 -3.59 -2.15
CA VAL A 48 -4.93 -3.68 -1.61
C VAL A 48 -3.98 -3.49 -2.78
N ILE A 49 -3.06 -2.54 -2.64
CA ILE A 49 -2.06 -2.28 -3.66
C ILE A 49 -0.74 -2.82 -3.16
N LEU A 50 -0.19 -3.79 -3.88
CA LEU A 50 1.07 -4.37 -3.51
C LEU A 50 2.14 -3.90 -4.46
N ASP A 51 3.09 -3.12 -3.95
CA ASP A 51 4.17 -2.65 -4.78
C ASP A 51 5.42 -2.73 -3.93
N LEU A 52 6.03 -3.87 -3.91
CA LEU A 52 7.13 -4.12 -3.01
C LEU A 52 8.49 -3.80 -3.63
N GLY A 53 8.50 -2.94 -4.61
CA GLY A 53 9.76 -2.52 -5.17
C GLY A 53 10.55 -3.68 -5.69
N LEU A 54 9.91 -4.61 -6.37
CA LEU A 54 10.59 -5.75 -6.84
C LEU A 54 11.65 -5.36 -7.79
N PRO A 55 12.72 -6.04 -7.76
CA PRO A 55 13.77 -5.72 -8.64
C PRO A 55 13.31 -5.93 -10.03
N GLU A 56 13.83 -5.19 -10.94
CA GLU A 56 13.45 -5.26 -12.11
C GLU A 56 13.88 -6.39 -12.68
N ILE A 57 13.29 -7.12 -12.99
CA ILE A 57 13.68 -8.19 -13.48
C ILE A 57 13.83 -8.05 -14.79
N ASP A 58 14.05 -7.47 -15.34
CA ASP A 58 14.16 -7.34 -16.49
C ASP A 58 13.91 -8.08 -17.14
N GLY A 59 13.62 -8.15 -17.13
CA GLY A 59 13.33 -8.91 -17.92
C GLY A 59 13.58 -9.04 -18.57
#